data_bf8917570cf8663e25e69d7375757abf
#
_entry.id   bf8917570cf8663e25e69d7375757abf
#
_cell.length_a   1.000
_cell.length_b   1.000
_cell.length_c   1.000
_cell.angle_alpha   90.00
_cell.angle_beta   90.00
_cell.angle_gamma   90.00
#
_symmetry.space_group_name_H-M   'P 1'
#
loop_
_entity.id
_entity.type
_entity.pdbx_description
1 polymer ?
#
loop_
_entity_poly.entity_id
_entity_poly.type
_entity_poly.pdbx_seq_one_letter_code
_entity_poly.pdbx_strand_id
1 'polypeptide(L)'
;MASEKSVTLWIDGIQVTVPEKTTILETAASVNIKIPSLCYHPDLSTLGACRVCLVEVEGQRNPVPSCSFPVTEGMRVTTSSVLLRRLRRDVVELILDNHPQDCQTCMRNGTCELQRLAYDLGVWVRLFEGERKQSPVDITGPVRRNAEKCILCGRCVRVCAEVQGVNNLSAQKRGFQTVITPAHEADMIDSVCIHCGQCSNVCPTAAFVETASTGPVLRALANPDLHVVVQTAPAIRATIGEGFGFRPGTPVAGKLVTALRRVGFAKVFDTNFGADLTVVEESTEFVERLRKNEKLPLITSCSPGWINFMERFYPELIPHTSTCKSPMSMLSTLLKTYYAEQAGIDPQKIFVVAIMPCTAKKYEADRAEHLTPWGVPYTDAVMTTREAVWLLKCFGVDFHNLEDGMFDTPLGVSSGAADIFGATGGVMEAALRTAYERVTGQELEDLVFDQVRGVEGVKETSVDLGGTVINVGVANGLQNAKILLDRVLSGEKQYHIIEIMACPGGCVAGGGQPYPPPGMHVLDPKLARLRAQALYAIDGAKSLRKSHENPAIERLYEDFLGAPNSHLCHELLHTQYEPKYPRGVK
;
A
#
# COMPACT_ATOMS: atom_id res chain seq x y z
N MET A 1 -3.16 -23.69 -27.34
CA MET A 1 -2.77 -23.91 -25.93
C MET A 1 -2.41 -25.37 -25.82
N ALA A 2 -1.14 -25.71 -25.53
CA ALA A 2 -0.78 -27.10 -25.23
C ALA A 2 -1.51 -27.49 -23.93
N SER A 3 -2.21 -28.63 -23.91
CA SER A 3 -2.84 -29.14 -22.70
C SER A 3 -1.76 -29.37 -21.66
N GLU A 4 -1.80 -28.60 -20.54
CA GLU A 4 -0.90 -28.88 -19.44
C GLU A 4 -1.13 -30.30 -18.96
N LYS A 5 -0.06 -31.08 -18.91
CA LYS A 5 -0.09 -32.47 -18.44
C LYS A 5 -0.47 -32.46 -16.96
N SER A 6 -1.54 -33.17 -16.62
CA SER A 6 -1.99 -33.32 -15.24
C SER A 6 -1.44 -34.62 -14.66
N VAL A 7 -1.18 -34.63 -13.36
CA VAL A 7 -0.73 -35.77 -12.57
C VAL A 7 -1.71 -36.06 -11.45
N THR A 8 -1.89 -37.34 -11.14
CA THR A 8 -2.74 -37.79 -10.03
C THR A 8 -1.88 -38.36 -8.92
N LEU A 9 -2.14 -37.90 -7.69
CA LEU A 9 -1.37 -38.26 -6.50
C LEU A 9 -2.29 -38.39 -5.27
N TRP A 10 -1.75 -38.82 -4.15
CA TRP A 10 -2.46 -38.94 -2.87
C TRP A 10 -1.81 -38.10 -1.80
N ILE A 11 -2.59 -37.26 -1.10
CA ILE A 11 -2.17 -36.50 0.06
C ILE A 11 -3.03 -36.91 1.26
N ASP A 12 -2.42 -37.49 2.28
CA ASP A 12 -3.08 -38.05 3.47
C ASP A 12 -4.26 -39.00 3.10
N GLY A 13 -4.09 -39.78 2.03
CA GLY A 13 -5.12 -40.71 1.51
C GLY A 13 -6.15 -40.07 0.60
N ILE A 14 -6.16 -38.76 0.40
CA ILE A 14 -7.07 -38.07 -0.54
C ILE A 14 -6.43 -38.06 -1.93
N GLN A 15 -7.13 -38.59 -2.90
CA GLN A 15 -6.72 -38.56 -4.32
C GLN A 15 -6.97 -37.16 -4.89
N VAL A 16 -5.96 -36.58 -5.56
CA VAL A 16 -6.04 -35.27 -6.18
C VAL A 16 -5.32 -35.23 -7.52
N THR A 17 -5.89 -34.51 -8.49
CA THR A 17 -5.31 -34.34 -9.83
C THR A 17 -5.02 -32.85 -10.05
N VAL A 18 -3.76 -32.52 -10.37
CA VAL A 18 -3.28 -31.15 -10.55
C VAL A 18 -2.30 -31.07 -11.73
N PRO A 19 -1.97 -29.88 -12.25
CA PRO A 19 -0.90 -29.69 -13.23
C PRO A 19 0.46 -30.22 -12.73
N GLU A 20 1.26 -30.83 -13.60
CA GLU A 20 2.54 -31.50 -13.27
C GLU A 20 3.55 -30.62 -12.54
N LYS A 21 3.52 -29.28 -12.74
CA LYS A 21 4.46 -28.35 -12.11
C LYS A 21 4.02 -27.81 -10.75
N THR A 22 2.84 -28.21 -10.27
CA THR A 22 2.30 -27.79 -8.97
C THR A 22 3.18 -28.34 -7.84
N THR A 23 3.38 -27.57 -6.78
CA THR A 23 4.11 -28.05 -5.60
C THR A 23 3.22 -28.87 -4.67
N ILE A 24 3.81 -29.70 -3.82
CA ILE A 24 3.05 -30.46 -2.81
C ILE A 24 2.27 -29.51 -1.89
N LEU A 25 2.85 -28.35 -1.53
CA LEU A 25 2.20 -27.36 -0.66
C LEU A 25 0.91 -26.81 -1.30
N GLU A 26 0.98 -26.44 -2.57
CA GLU A 26 -0.17 -25.91 -3.33
C GLU A 26 -1.23 -26.98 -3.55
N THR A 27 -0.80 -28.21 -3.86
CA THR A 27 -1.71 -29.34 -4.01
C THR A 27 -2.43 -29.68 -2.69
N ALA A 28 -1.74 -29.65 -1.56
CA ALA A 28 -2.35 -29.85 -0.24
C ALA A 28 -3.39 -28.76 0.06
N ALA A 29 -3.07 -27.50 -0.27
CA ALA A 29 -3.98 -26.36 -0.09
C ALA A 29 -5.26 -26.51 -0.94
N SER A 30 -5.19 -27.05 -2.15
CA SER A 30 -6.35 -27.27 -3.02
C SER A 30 -7.38 -28.26 -2.45
N VAL A 31 -6.94 -29.15 -1.55
CA VAL A 31 -7.81 -30.10 -0.82
C VAL A 31 -7.98 -29.74 0.65
N ASN A 32 -7.79 -28.46 1.00
CA ASN A 32 -7.94 -27.90 2.35
C ASN A 32 -7.00 -28.50 3.42
N ILE A 33 -5.87 -29.06 3.01
CA ILE A 33 -4.82 -29.50 3.95
C ILE A 33 -3.81 -28.39 4.11
N LYS A 34 -3.68 -27.84 5.32
CA LYS A 34 -2.76 -26.75 5.66
C LYS A 34 -1.42 -27.30 6.12
N ILE A 35 -0.37 -27.09 5.32
CA ILE A 35 1.00 -27.34 5.72
C ILE A 35 1.62 -26.02 6.21
N PRO A 36 2.22 -25.95 7.44
CA PRO A 36 2.79 -24.72 7.96
C PRO A 36 4.03 -24.30 7.18
N SER A 37 4.21 -22.99 7.00
CA SER A 37 5.41 -22.43 6.34
C SER A 37 5.66 -21.00 6.84
N LEU A 38 6.91 -20.52 6.76
CA LEU A 38 7.31 -19.15 7.11
C LEU A 38 7.95 -18.39 5.94
N CYS A 39 8.62 -19.09 5.02
CA CYS A 39 9.27 -18.43 3.88
C CYS A 39 8.45 -18.45 2.59
N TYR A 40 7.51 -19.37 2.45
CA TYR A 40 6.63 -19.43 1.28
C TYR A 40 5.61 -18.27 1.28
N HIS A 41 5.37 -17.72 0.11
CA HIS A 41 4.27 -16.78 -0.17
C HIS A 41 3.77 -17.10 -1.58
N PRO A 42 2.44 -17.23 -1.81
CA PRO A 42 1.91 -17.70 -3.09
C PRO A 42 2.24 -16.80 -4.28
N ASP A 43 2.37 -15.48 -4.05
CA ASP A 43 2.65 -14.50 -5.12
C ASP A 43 4.14 -14.17 -5.26
N LEU A 44 5.03 -14.90 -4.60
CA LEU A 44 6.48 -14.69 -4.68
C LEU A 44 7.18 -15.99 -5.04
N SER A 45 8.30 -15.90 -5.72
CA SER A 45 9.12 -17.06 -6.04
C SER A 45 9.46 -17.90 -4.80
N THR A 46 9.65 -19.19 -4.96
CA THR A 46 9.90 -20.10 -3.84
C THR A 46 11.37 -20.10 -3.45
N LEU A 47 11.67 -19.87 -2.15
CA LEU A 47 13.04 -19.90 -1.61
C LEU A 47 13.39 -21.23 -0.92
N GLY A 48 12.43 -21.89 -0.26
CA GLY A 48 12.65 -23.15 0.46
C GLY A 48 13.55 -23.03 1.70
N ALA A 49 13.72 -21.84 2.29
CA ALA A 49 14.72 -21.57 3.32
C ALA A 49 14.33 -22.06 4.73
N CYS A 50 13.08 -21.89 5.15
CA CYS A 50 12.70 -22.08 6.56
C CYS A 50 12.59 -23.55 7.01
N ARG A 51 12.39 -24.48 6.11
CA ARG A 51 12.24 -25.93 6.37
C ARG A 51 11.08 -26.31 7.31
N VAL A 52 10.12 -25.44 7.55
CA VAL A 52 8.95 -25.73 8.38
C VAL A 52 7.93 -26.60 7.62
N CYS A 53 7.87 -26.49 6.30
CA CYS A 53 6.88 -27.18 5.45
C CYS A 53 7.26 -28.63 5.09
N LEU A 54 8.02 -29.33 5.93
CA LEU A 54 8.44 -30.70 5.70
C LEU A 54 7.24 -31.65 5.59
N VAL A 55 7.30 -32.60 4.64
CA VAL A 55 6.34 -33.70 4.43
C VAL A 55 7.10 -34.99 4.15
N GLU A 56 6.46 -36.13 4.42
CA GLU A 56 6.97 -37.43 4.04
C GLU A 56 6.39 -37.82 2.68
N VAL A 57 7.26 -38.31 1.78
CA VAL A 57 6.87 -38.81 0.46
C VAL A 57 7.32 -40.28 0.39
N GLU A 58 6.40 -41.17 0.00
CA GLU A 58 6.70 -42.60 -0.12
C GLU A 58 7.87 -42.82 -1.10
N GLY A 59 8.84 -43.64 -0.70
CA GLY A 59 10.07 -43.88 -1.45
C GLY A 59 11.17 -42.85 -1.24
N GLN A 60 10.92 -41.73 -0.54
CA GLN A 60 11.99 -40.79 -0.14
C GLN A 60 12.56 -41.17 1.22
N ARG A 61 13.91 -41.15 1.35
CA ARG A 61 14.61 -41.47 2.60
C ARG A 61 14.34 -40.45 3.71
N ASN A 62 14.25 -39.18 3.35
CA ASN A 62 14.10 -38.06 4.29
C ASN A 62 12.88 -37.21 3.92
N PRO A 63 12.24 -36.53 4.91
CA PRO A 63 11.19 -35.55 4.64
C PRO A 63 11.67 -34.43 3.70
N VAL A 64 10.80 -34.02 2.79
CA VAL A 64 11.08 -33.00 1.77
C VAL A 64 10.32 -31.70 2.04
N PRO A 65 10.84 -30.53 1.62
CA PRO A 65 10.14 -29.26 1.77
C PRO A 65 9.00 -29.16 0.71
N SER A 66 7.76 -29.23 1.16
CA SER A 66 6.58 -29.25 0.27
C SER A 66 6.42 -28.01 -0.62
N CYS A 67 6.94 -26.84 -0.18
CA CYS A 67 6.84 -25.59 -0.94
C CYS A 67 7.70 -25.54 -2.21
N SER A 68 8.71 -26.41 -2.33
CA SER A 68 9.65 -26.44 -3.46
C SER A 68 9.75 -27.82 -4.13
N PHE A 69 8.96 -28.77 -3.69
CA PHE A 69 8.97 -30.12 -4.25
C PHE A 69 7.77 -30.29 -5.20
N PRO A 70 8.01 -30.46 -6.52
CA PRO A 70 6.93 -30.64 -7.49
C PRO A 70 6.28 -32.01 -7.34
N VAL A 71 5.01 -32.12 -7.67
CA VAL A 71 4.26 -33.37 -7.66
C VAL A 71 4.58 -34.24 -8.89
N THR A 72 4.45 -35.55 -8.73
CA THR A 72 4.62 -36.53 -9.81
C THR A 72 3.48 -37.55 -9.78
N GLU A 73 3.27 -38.22 -10.91
CA GLU A 73 2.23 -39.27 -11.04
C GLU A 73 2.42 -40.38 -10.01
N GLY A 74 1.34 -40.76 -9.34
CA GLY A 74 1.33 -41.84 -8.36
C GLY A 74 1.95 -41.50 -7.00
N MET A 75 2.41 -40.26 -6.78
CA MET A 75 3.05 -39.84 -5.54
C MET A 75 2.11 -40.02 -4.34
N ARG A 76 2.65 -40.48 -3.22
CA ARG A 76 1.93 -40.60 -1.94
C ARG A 76 2.62 -39.73 -0.89
N VAL A 77 1.88 -38.78 -0.34
CA VAL A 77 2.38 -37.76 0.59
C VAL A 77 1.65 -37.90 1.92
N THR A 78 2.43 -37.90 3.01
CA THR A 78 1.92 -37.74 4.38
C THR A 78 2.30 -36.37 4.88
N THR A 79 1.30 -35.56 5.24
CA THR A 79 1.52 -34.17 5.71
C THR A 79 1.58 -34.04 7.21
N SER A 80 1.09 -35.04 7.95
CA SER A 80 1.05 -35.05 9.41
C SER A 80 1.43 -36.43 9.99
N SER A 81 2.56 -36.48 10.71
CA SER A 81 3.02 -37.65 11.47
C SER A 81 3.71 -37.15 12.75
N VAL A 82 3.97 -38.09 13.69
CA VAL A 82 4.72 -37.80 14.92
C VAL A 82 6.12 -37.28 14.58
N LEU A 83 6.77 -37.87 13.56
CA LEU A 83 8.09 -37.43 13.08
C LEU A 83 8.04 -36.00 12.54
N LEU A 84 7.11 -35.71 11.62
CA LEU A 84 6.97 -34.36 11.03
C LEU A 84 6.66 -33.30 12.08
N ARG A 85 5.80 -33.62 13.04
CA ARG A 85 5.51 -32.69 14.15
C ARG A 85 6.75 -32.39 14.97
N ARG A 86 7.55 -33.39 15.31
CA ARG A 86 8.82 -33.22 16.02
C ARG A 86 9.79 -32.37 15.21
N LEU A 87 10.03 -32.69 13.96
CA LEU A 87 10.98 -31.94 13.11
C LEU A 87 10.56 -30.48 12.92
N ARG A 88 9.27 -30.21 12.71
CA ARG A 88 8.78 -28.83 12.59
C ARG A 88 8.96 -28.05 13.89
N ARG A 89 8.73 -28.70 15.04
CA ARG A 89 8.97 -28.12 16.35
C ARG A 89 10.45 -27.79 16.54
N ASP A 90 11.36 -28.75 16.26
CA ASP A 90 12.80 -28.56 16.39
C ASP A 90 13.27 -27.37 15.53
N VAL A 91 12.78 -27.26 14.28
CA VAL A 91 13.09 -26.12 13.39
C VAL A 91 12.60 -24.79 13.96
N VAL A 92 11.38 -24.74 14.50
CA VAL A 92 10.82 -23.50 15.06
C VAL A 92 11.55 -23.13 16.37
N GLU A 93 11.95 -24.09 17.18
CA GLU A 93 12.77 -23.86 18.39
C GLU A 93 14.13 -23.24 18.02
N LEU A 94 14.81 -23.74 16.98
CA LEU A 94 16.06 -23.15 16.49
C LEU A 94 15.88 -21.72 15.96
N ILE A 95 14.74 -21.43 15.30
CA ILE A 95 14.43 -20.07 14.86
C ILE A 95 14.22 -19.16 16.08
N LEU A 96 13.49 -19.63 17.09
CA LEU A 96 13.20 -18.87 18.31
C LEU A 96 14.44 -18.66 19.17
N ASP A 97 15.42 -19.57 19.11
CA ASP A 97 16.66 -19.42 19.86
C ASP A 97 17.44 -18.16 19.46
N ASN A 98 17.48 -17.84 18.18
CA ASN A 98 18.08 -16.60 17.66
C ASN A 98 17.11 -15.41 17.57
N HIS A 99 15.85 -15.53 18.01
CA HIS A 99 14.84 -14.48 17.93
C HIS A 99 14.61 -13.84 19.31
N PRO A 100 14.50 -12.48 19.42
CA PRO A 100 14.12 -11.83 20.66
C PRO A 100 12.75 -12.30 21.13
N GLN A 101 12.63 -12.62 22.43
CA GLN A 101 11.37 -13.11 23.00
C GLN A 101 10.61 -12.02 23.74
N ASP A 102 10.61 -10.82 23.16
CA ASP A 102 9.95 -9.61 23.64
C ASP A 102 8.51 -9.47 23.08
N CYS A 103 7.80 -10.57 22.89
CA CYS A 103 6.51 -10.60 22.19
C CYS A 103 5.50 -9.61 22.75
N GLN A 104 5.45 -9.43 24.07
CA GLN A 104 4.47 -8.53 24.73
C GLN A 104 4.66 -7.05 24.36
N THR A 105 5.90 -6.63 24.06
CA THR A 105 6.24 -5.27 23.66
C THR A 105 6.50 -5.14 22.14
N CYS A 106 6.30 -6.22 21.40
CA CYS A 106 6.56 -6.27 19.97
C CYS A 106 5.39 -5.68 19.16
N MET A 107 5.67 -4.86 18.17
CA MET A 107 4.66 -4.26 17.28
C MET A 107 3.83 -5.30 16.50
N ARG A 108 4.32 -6.55 16.38
CA ARG A 108 3.62 -7.66 15.73
C ARG A 108 2.92 -8.60 16.71
N ASN A 109 2.83 -8.23 17.99
CA ASN A 109 2.12 -9.06 18.97
C ASN A 109 0.69 -9.37 18.52
N GLY A 110 0.29 -10.63 18.57
CA GLY A 110 -1.02 -11.10 18.12
C GLY A 110 -1.18 -11.25 16.59
N THR A 111 -0.23 -10.71 15.77
CA THR A 111 -0.26 -10.80 14.30
C THR A 111 1.01 -11.44 13.71
N CYS A 112 1.93 -11.90 14.55
CA CYS A 112 3.19 -12.52 14.16
C CYS A 112 2.97 -13.98 13.73
N GLU A 113 3.39 -14.34 12.51
CA GLU A 113 3.28 -15.71 12.01
C GLU A 113 4.17 -16.70 12.80
N LEU A 114 5.37 -16.25 13.23
CA LEU A 114 6.27 -17.06 14.05
C LEU A 114 5.66 -17.33 15.44
N GLN A 115 5.09 -16.32 16.09
CA GLN A 115 4.44 -16.46 17.41
C GLN A 115 3.28 -17.47 17.33
N ARG A 116 2.42 -17.33 16.33
CA ARG A 116 1.29 -18.25 16.11
C ARG A 116 1.77 -19.68 15.85
N LEU A 117 2.78 -19.84 14.98
CA LEU A 117 3.31 -21.16 14.64
C LEU A 117 3.96 -21.83 15.87
N ALA A 118 4.69 -21.10 16.70
CA ALA A 118 5.27 -21.62 17.94
C ALA A 118 4.16 -22.13 18.89
N TYR A 119 3.09 -21.37 19.01
CA TYR A 119 1.92 -21.78 19.79
C TYR A 119 1.26 -23.05 19.23
N ASP A 120 1.00 -23.09 17.91
CA ASP A 120 0.34 -24.22 17.24
C ASP A 120 1.17 -25.54 17.34
N LEU A 121 2.50 -25.44 17.39
CA LEU A 121 3.41 -26.59 17.55
C LEU A 121 3.70 -26.95 19.02
N GLY A 122 3.20 -26.18 19.97
CA GLY A 122 3.40 -26.42 21.41
C GLY A 122 4.86 -26.18 21.85
N VAL A 123 5.48 -25.12 21.31
CA VAL A 123 6.84 -24.69 21.74
C VAL A 123 6.68 -23.78 22.95
N TRP A 124 6.75 -24.37 24.15
CA TRP A 124 6.55 -23.65 25.42
C TRP A 124 7.86 -23.33 26.13
N VAL A 125 8.92 -24.06 25.84
CA VAL A 125 10.21 -23.92 26.49
C VAL A 125 11.30 -23.89 25.41
N ARG A 126 12.31 -23.04 25.59
CA ARG A 126 13.52 -23.08 24.79
C ARG A 126 14.38 -24.24 25.26
N LEU A 127 14.76 -25.12 24.32
CA LEU A 127 15.66 -26.23 24.60
C LEU A 127 17.12 -25.87 24.30
N PHE A 128 17.35 -24.84 23.48
CA PHE A 128 18.68 -24.42 23.05
C PHE A 128 18.95 -23.01 23.58
N GLU A 129 20.15 -22.81 24.11
CA GLU A 129 20.69 -21.53 24.51
C GLU A 129 21.91 -21.22 23.65
N GLY A 130 21.71 -20.48 22.57
CA GLY A 130 22.76 -20.08 21.66
C GLY A 130 23.03 -18.58 21.69
N GLU A 131 24.05 -18.18 20.95
CA GLU A 131 24.38 -16.78 20.73
C GLU A 131 23.24 -16.11 19.93
N ARG A 132 22.84 -14.91 20.33
CA ARG A 132 21.88 -14.09 19.61
C ARG A 132 22.57 -13.03 18.78
N LYS A 133 22.06 -12.83 17.57
CA LYS A 133 22.50 -11.72 16.75
C LYS A 133 22.13 -10.40 17.41
N GLN A 134 23.11 -9.51 17.53
CA GLN A 134 22.89 -8.12 17.91
C GLN A 134 23.08 -7.23 16.68
N SER A 135 22.18 -6.31 16.45
CA SER A 135 22.23 -5.42 15.30
C SER A 135 21.48 -4.11 15.62
N PRO A 136 22.02 -2.97 15.19
CA PRO A 136 21.30 -1.71 15.36
C PRO A 136 19.94 -1.75 14.64
N VAL A 137 18.98 -1.05 15.23
CA VAL A 137 17.65 -0.90 14.64
C VAL A 137 17.66 0.37 13.79
N ASP A 138 17.39 0.22 12.50
CA ASP A 138 17.22 1.35 11.59
C ASP A 138 15.78 1.88 11.70
N ILE A 139 15.65 3.15 12.10
CA ILE A 139 14.40 3.89 12.23
C ILE A 139 14.42 5.18 11.40
N THR A 140 15.36 5.32 10.50
CA THR A 140 15.65 6.56 9.76
C THR A 140 14.59 6.89 8.71
N GLY A 141 13.83 5.89 8.25
CA GLY A 141 12.79 6.06 7.23
C GLY A 141 11.39 5.64 7.71
N PRO A 142 10.39 5.75 6.83
CA PRO A 142 9.01 5.32 7.08
C PRO A 142 8.83 3.85 7.43
N VAL A 143 9.81 3.02 7.10
CA VAL A 143 9.84 1.59 7.41
C VAL A 143 11.02 1.32 8.32
N ARG A 144 10.73 0.92 9.55
CA ARG A 144 11.69 0.49 10.55
C ARG A 144 12.22 -0.91 10.22
N ARG A 145 13.54 -1.10 10.28
CA ARG A 145 14.21 -2.40 10.11
C ARG A 145 14.87 -2.82 11.42
N ASN A 146 14.49 -4.00 11.92
CA ASN A 146 15.13 -4.63 13.07
C ASN A 146 15.66 -6.01 12.66
N ALA A 147 16.97 -6.11 12.44
CA ALA A 147 17.61 -7.34 11.97
C ALA A 147 17.61 -8.46 13.01
N GLU A 148 17.52 -8.17 14.32
CA GLU A 148 17.41 -9.19 15.37
C GLU A 148 16.12 -10.00 15.27
N LYS A 149 15.04 -9.37 14.75
CA LYS A 149 13.74 -10.02 14.54
C LYS A 149 13.62 -10.73 13.18
N CYS A 150 14.71 -10.75 12.41
CA CYS A 150 14.73 -11.35 11.08
C CYS A 150 15.01 -12.87 11.16
N ILE A 151 14.11 -13.66 10.56
CA ILE A 151 14.22 -15.11 10.44
C ILE A 151 14.78 -15.55 9.07
N LEU A 152 15.36 -14.65 8.31
CA LEU A 152 15.98 -14.90 7.00
C LEU A 152 15.05 -15.60 5.97
N CYS A 153 13.73 -15.37 6.05
CA CYS A 153 12.75 -15.99 5.16
C CYS A 153 12.77 -15.45 3.72
N GLY A 154 13.43 -14.32 3.47
CA GLY A 154 13.62 -13.73 2.15
C GLY A 154 12.37 -13.15 1.48
N ARG A 155 11.20 -13.12 2.14
CA ARG A 155 9.97 -12.55 1.52
C ARG A 155 10.14 -11.07 1.17
N CYS A 156 10.78 -10.27 2.04
CA CYS A 156 11.02 -8.83 1.80
C CYS A 156 11.98 -8.58 0.63
N VAL A 157 12.97 -9.43 0.43
CA VAL A 157 13.89 -9.37 -0.72
C VAL A 157 13.11 -9.59 -2.01
N ARG A 158 12.31 -10.67 -2.05
CA ARG A 158 11.54 -11.05 -3.25
C ARG A 158 10.45 -10.04 -3.59
N VAL A 159 9.67 -9.56 -2.62
CA VAL A 159 8.64 -8.53 -2.93
C VAL A 159 9.27 -7.24 -3.44
N CYS A 160 10.43 -6.85 -2.91
CA CYS A 160 11.16 -5.67 -3.37
C CYS A 160 11.70 -5.84 -4.81
N ALA A 161 12.13 -7.06 -5.17
CA ALA A 161 12.63 -7.37 -6.49
C ALA A 161 11.51 -7.67 -7.49
N GLU A 162 10.61 -8.59 -7.17
CA GLU A 162 9.67 -9.19 -8.11
C GLU A 162 8.42 -8.34 -8.33
N VAL A 163 7.94 -7.65 -7.27
CA VAL A 163 6.71 -6.84 -7.32
C VAL A 163 7.03 -5.36 -7.53
N GLN A 164 8.06 -4.85 -6.85
CA GLN A 164 8.42 -3.43 -6.91
C GLN A 164 9.56 -3.13 -7.90
N GLY A 165 10.32 -4.13 -8.32
CA GLY A 165 11.41 -3.93 -9.28
C GLY A 165 12.54 -3.01 -8.79
N VAL A 166 12.63 -2.77 -7.47
CA VAL A 166 13.59 -1.83 -6.86
C VAL A 166 14.90 -2.49 -6.46
N ASN A 167 14.84 -3.76 -6.04
CA ASN A 167 16.01 -4.54 -5.59
C ASN A 167 16.82 -3.90 -4.45
N ASN A 168 16.17 -3.12 -3.57
CA ASN A 168 16.86 -2.43 -2.48
C ASN A 168 17.40 -3.35 -1.40
N LEU A 169 16.76 -4.51 -1.19
CA LEU A 169 17.07 -5.44 -0.12
C LEU A 169 17.76 -6.68 -0.64
N SER A 170 18.84 -7.10 0.04
CA SER A 170 19.57 -8.34 -0.26
C SER A 170 20.14 -8.95 1.01
N ALA A 171 20.53 -10.23 0.93
CA ALA A 171 21.29 -10.89 1.99
C ALA A 171 22.75 -10.42 1.92
N GLN A 172 23.20 -9.73 2.95
CA GLN A 172 24.59 -9.31 3.12
C GLN A 172 25.28 -10.20 4.14
N LYS A 173 26.62 -10.27 4.09
CA LYS A 173 27.43 -11.18 4.91
C LYS A 173 27.10 -12.67 4.65
N ARG A 174 27.52 -13.55 5.52
CA ARG A 174 27.28 -15.00 5.39
C ARG A 174 27.26 -15.70 6.75
N GLY A 175 26.74 -16.92 6.77
CA GLY A 175 26.61 -17.74 7.98
C GLY A 175 25.75 -17.04 9.04
N PHE A 176 26.18 -17.11 10.30
CA PHE A 176 25.47 -16.51 11.43
C PHE A 176 25.31 -14.98 11.28
N GLN A 177 26.26 -14.33 10.63
CA GLN A 177 26.26 -12.88 10.42
C GLN A 177 25.34 -12.42 9.27
N THR A 178 24.69 -13.33 8.54
CA THR A 178 23.80 -12.95 7.43
C THR A 178 22.71 -11.99 7.89
N VAL A 179 22.57 -10.87 7.20
CA VAL A 179 21.56 -9.84 7.49
C VAL A 179 20.87 -9.42 6.21
N ILE A 180 19.55 -9.14 6.28
CA ILE A 180 18.80 -8.57 5.17
C ILE A 180 18.81 -7.04 5.33
N THR A 181 19.42 -6.37 4.34
CA THR A 181 19.67 -4.92 4.41
C THR A 181 19.88 -4.35 3.00
N PRO A 182 19.82 -3.01 2.80
CA PRO A 182 20.33 -2.38 1.59
C PRO A 182 21.82 -2.65 1.37
N ALA A 183 22.31 -2.33 0.17
CA ALA A 183 23.74 -2.45 -0.15
C ALA A 183 24.60 -1.69 0.86
N HIS A 184 25.78 -2.25 1.17
CA HIS A 184 26.74 -1.70 2.14
C HIS A 184 26.17 -1.48 3.56
N GLU A 185 25.11 -2.19 3.92
CA GLU A 185 24.41 -2.04 5.21
C GLU A 185 23.92 -0.59 5.46
N ALA A 186 23.66 0.16 4.39
CA ALA A 186 23.13 1.51 4.48
C ALA A 186 21.76 1.55 5.18
N ASP A 187 21.42 2.69 5.74
CA ASP A 187 20.09 2.94 6.27
C ASP A 187 19.04 3.01 5.14
N MET A 188 17.79 2.69 5.47
CA MET A 188 16.71 2.65 4.47
C MET A 188 16.51 4.01 3.78
N ILE A 189 16.71 5.12 4.50
CA ILE A 189 16.52 6.47 3.96
C ILE A 189 17.63 6.87 2.97
N ASP A 190 18.84 6.37 3.17
CA ASP A 190 20.02 6.69 2.35
C ASP A 190 20.21 5.73 1.15
N SER A 191 19.30 4.77 1.00
CA SER A 191 19.33 3.75 -0.04
C SER A 191 18.40 4.11 -1.22
N VAL A 192 18.29 3.21 -2.20
CA VAL A 192 17.32 3.34 -3.31
C VAL A 192 15.88 2.98 -2.91
N CYS A 193 15.60 2.88 -1.62
CA CYS A 193 14.27 2.56 -1.08
C CYS A 193 13.24 3.60 -1.53
N ILE A 194 12.09 3.13 -2.00
CA ILE A 194 10.94 3.97 -2.39
C ILE A 194 9.90 4.10 -1.28
N HIS A 195 10.18 3.57 -0.12
CA HIS A 195 9.35 3.64 1.10
C HIS A 195 7.93 3.03 0.98
N CYS A 196 7.67 2.16 0.00
CA CYS A 196 6.34 1.60 -0.29
C CYS A 196 5.75 0.69 0.81
N GLY A 197 6.58 0.17 1.74
CA GLY A 197 6.16 -0.69 2.84
C GLY A 197 5.76 -2.12 2.49
N GLN A 198 5.93 -2.57 1.24
CA GLN A 198 5.59 -3.95 0.86
C GLN A 198 6.45 -4.98 1.60
N CYS A 199 7.70 -4.65 1.94
CA CYS A 199 8.54 -5.48 2.80
C CYS A 199 7.95 -5.69 4.21
N SER A 200 7.29 -4.67 4.79
CA SER A 200 6.56 -4.76 6.06
C SER A 200 5.31 -5.64 5.92
N ASN A 201 4.58 -5.51 4.80
CA ASN A 201 3.38 -6.31 4.54
C ASN A 201 3.66 -7.81 4.54
N VAL A 202 4.71 -8.26 3.84
CA VAL A 202 5.04 -9.69 3.69
C VAL A 202 5.93 -10.25 4.81
N CYS A 203 6.40 -9.42 5.74
CA CYS A 203 7.26 -9.87 6.83
C CYS A 203 6.47 -10.74 7.82
N PRO A 204 6.87 -12.00 8.08
CA PRO A 204 6.17 -12.86 9.01
C PRO A 204 6.42 -12.51 10.49
N THR A 205 7.42 -11.66 10.76
CA THR A 205 7.81 -11.18 12.08
C THR A 205 7.83 -9.65 12.13
N ALA A 206 8.47 -9.05 13.13
CA ALA A 206 8.64 -7.60 13.25
C ALA A 206 10.01 -7.11 12.74
N ALA A 207 10.66 -7.84 11.82
CA ALA A 207 11.92 -7.39 11.23
C ALA A 207 11.73 -6.14 10.35
N PHE A 208 10.61 -6.04 9.66
CA PHE A 208 10.16 -4.84 8.95
C PHE A 208 8.76 -4.47 9.43
N VAL A 209 8.60 -3.26 9.93
CA VAL A 209 7.33 -2.65 10.35
C VAL A 209 7.35 -1.15 10.00
N GLU A 210 6.22 -0.50 10.01
CA GLU A 210 6.16 0.95 9.86
C GLU A 210 6.84 1.68 11.04
N THR A 211 7.50 2.79 10.77
CA THR A 211 7.96 3.71 11.82
C THR A 211 6.75 4.42 12.42
N ALA A 212 6.58 4.33 13.74
CA ALA A 212 5.38 4.77 14.41
C ALA A 212 5.25 6.30 14.47
N SER A 213 4.11 6.83 14.05
CA SER A 213 3.72 8.25 14.18
C SER A 213 2.72 8.50 15.32
N THR A 214 2.31 7.48 16.03
CA THR A 214 1.31 7.56 17.10
C THR A 214 1.78 8.40 18.29
N GLY A 215 3.08 8.36 18.64
CA GLY A 215 3.64 9.16 19.73
C GLY A 215 3.49 10.68 19.53
N PRO A 216 3.92 11.26 18.40
CA PRO A 216 3.66 12.64 18.06
C PRO A 216 2.18 13.02 18.10
N VAL A 217 1.30 12.18 17.55
CA VAL A 217 -0.15 12.43 17.53
C VAL A 217 -0.73 12.46 18.95
N LEU A 218 -0.35 11.51 19.82
CA LEU A 218 -0.80 11.50 21.23
C LEU A 218 -0.33 12.75 21.98
N ARG A 219 0.90 13.22 21.75
CA ARG A 219 1.39 14.46 22.35
C ARG A 219 0.62 15.69 21.85
N ALA A 220 0.30 15.73 20.56
CA ALA A 220 -0.49 16.83 19.99
C ALA A 220 -1.92 16.86 20.57
N LEU A 221 -2.58 15.71 20.64
CA LEU A 221 -3.92 15.59 21.25
C LEU A 221 -3.96 15.97 22.73
N ALA A 222 -2.87 15.78 23.46
CA ALA A 222 -2.75 16.17 24.86
C ALA A 222 -2.39 17.66 25.05
N ASN A 223 -2.04 18.38 23.99
CA ASN A 223 -1.67 19.80 24.05
C ASN A 223 -2.91 20.69 23.79
N PRO A 224 -3.43 21.41 24.78
CA PRO A 224 -4.62 22.25 24.62
C PRO A 224 -4.39 23.49 23.74
N ASP A 225 -3.14 23.85 23.45
CA ASP A 225 -2.80 24.98 22.59
C ASP A 225 -2.85 24.65 21.10
N LEU A 226 -2.98 23.36 20.76
CA LEU A 226 -3.03 22.88 19.39
C LEU A 226 -4.46 22.56 18.94
N HIS A 227 -4.80 22.98 17.74
CA HIS A 227 -6.01 22.56 17.03
C HIS A 227 -5.67 21.34 16.19
N VAL A 228 -5.89 20.15 16.75
CA VAL A 228 -5.51 18.88 16.10
C VAL A 228 -6.63 18.42 15.17
N VAL A 229 -6.35 18.40 13.89
CA VAL A 229 -7.28 17.96 12.85
C VAL A 229 -6.79 16.69 12.17
N VAL A 230 -7.71 15.88 11.62
CA VAL A 230 -7.35 14.65 10.92
C VAL A 230 -8.05 14.54 9.58
N GLN A 231 -7.32 14.03 8.58
CA GLN A 231 -7.85 13.65 7.28
C GLN A 231 -7.70 12.15 7.03
N THR A 232 -8.64 11.54 6.30
CA THR A 232 -8.64 10.09 6.02
C THR A 232 -8.70 9.79 4.53
N ALA A 233 -7.78 8.94 4.04
CA ALA A 233 -7.69 8.56 2.64
C ALA A 233 -8.90 7.73 2.16
N PRO A 234 -9.23 7.76 0.83
CA PRO A 234 -10.35 7.01 0.26
C PRO A 234 -10.36 5.52 0.63
N ALA A 235 -9.21 4.84 0.56
CA ALA A 235 -9.11 3.41 0.84
C ALA A 235 -9.41 3.03 2.30
N ILE A 236 -9.24 3.97 3.26
CA ILE A 236 -9.39 3.68 4.69
C ILE A 236 -10.82 3.28 5.02
N ARG A 237 -11.82 3.90 4.39
CA ARG A 237 -13.24 3.62 4.62
C ARG A 237 -13.66 2.18 4.30
N ALA A 238 -12.92 1.49 3.43
CA ALA A 238 -13.16 0.10 3.04
C ALA A 238 -12.24 -0.90 3.73
N THR A 239 -11.27 -0.44 4.54
CA THR A 239 -10.21 -1.32 5.06
C THR A 239 -10.03 -1.29 6.58
N ILE A 240 -10.25 -0.16 7.23
CA ILE A 240 -9.97 -0.02 8.67
C ILE A 240 -10.84 -0.95 9.53
N GLY A 241 -12.06 -1.27 9.08
CA GLY A 241 -12.98 -2.20 9.76
C GLY A 241 -12.38 -3.60 9.98
N GLU A 242 -11.46 -4.03 9.09
CA GLU A 242 -10.78 -5.32 9.21
C GLU A 242 -9.98 -5.44 10.51
N GLY A 243 -9.41 -4.33 11.00
CA GLY A 243 -8.73 -4.26 12.30
C GLY A 243 -9.63 -4.50 13.50
N PHE A 244 -10.94 -4.44 13.29
CA PHE A 244 -11.99 -4.69 14.29
C PHE A 244 -12.83 -5.94 13.97
N GLY A 245 -12.39 -6.78 13.02
CA GLY A 245 -13.05 -8.04 12.68
C GLY A 245 -14.16 -7.94 11.64
N PHE A 246 -14.36 -6.80 10.99
CA PHE A 246 -15.26 -6.70 9.84
C PHE A 246 -14.70 -7.47 8.65
N ARG A 247 -15.57 -7.89 7.75
CA ARG A 247 -15.16 -8.53 6.48
C ARG A 247 -14.39 -7.54 5.60
N PRO A 248 -13.37 -7.99 4.86
CA PRO A 248 -12.69 -7.14 3.90
C PRO A 248 -13.66 -6.45 2.94
N GLY A 249 -13.44 -5.15 2.72
CA GLY A 249 -14.31 -4.35 1.87
C GLY A 249 -15.62 -3.88 2.51
N THR A 250 -15.79 -4.01 3.83
CA THR A 250 -16.97 -3.42 4.51
C THR A 250 -16.79 -1.92 4.67
N PRO A 251 -17.68 -1.07 4.09
CA PRO A 251 -17.62 0.37 4.27
C PRO A 251 -17.94 0.79 5.71
N VAL A 252 -17.07 1.60 6.34
CA VAL A 252 -17.21 2.03 7.73
C VAL A 252 -16.82 3.51 7.93
N ALA A 253 -17.00 4.35 6.91
CA ALA A 253 -16.58 5.76 6.97
C ALA A 253 -17.23 6.54 8.11
N GLY A 254 -18.53 6.40 8.31
CA GLY A 254 -19.26 7.09 9.38
C GLY A 254 -18.79 6.69 10.78
N LYS A 255 -18.60 5.39 11.00
CA LYS A 255 -18.04 4.86 12.27
C LYS A 255 -16.63 5.40 12.52
N LEU A 256 -15.81 5.48 11.48
CA LEU A 256 -14.46 6.03 11.57
C LEU A 256 -14.49 7.50 12.02
N VAL A 257 -15.35 8.33 11.44
CA VAL A 257 -15.50 9.75 11.83
C VAL A 257 -15.87 9.87 13.31
N THR A 258 -16.86 9.10 13.76
CA THR A 258 -17.27 9.10 15.16
C THR A 258 -16.13 8.61 16.08
N ALA A 259 -15.41 7.57 15.67
CA ALA A 259 -14.27 7.05 16.42
C ALA A 259 -13.16 8.10 16.61
N LEU A 260 -12.82 8.82 15.54
CA LEU A 260 -11.78 9.85 15.58
C LEU A 260 -12.17 11.04 16.45
N ARG A 261 -13.46 11.46 16.44
CA ARG A 261 -13.96 12.48 17.37
C ARG A 261 -13.88 12.03 18.82
N ARG A 262 -14.17 10.76 19.13
CA ARG A 262 -14.02 10.21 20.48
C ARG A 262 -12.57 10.18 20.99
N VAL A 263 -11.61 10.06 20.09
CA VAL A 263 -10.18 10.14 20.40
C VAL A 263 -9.75 11.56 20.77
N GLY A 264 -10.50 12.57 20.31
CA GLY A 264 -10.24 13.98 20.65
C GLY A 264 -9.78 14.85 19.48
N PHE A 265 -9.89 14.37 18.24
CA PHE A 265 -9.63 15.23 17.07
C PHE A 265 -10.71 16.32 16.98
N ALA A 266 -10.28 17.57 16.89
CA ALA A 266 -11.17 18.73 16.83
C ALA A 266 -12.01 18.77 15.55
N LYS A 267 -11.41 18.31 14.44
CA LYS A 267 -12.08 18.19 13.13
C LYS A 267 -11.63 16.92 12.41
N VAL A 268 -12.55 16.35 11.64
CA VAL A 268 -12.32 15.14 10.83
C VAL A 268 -12.70 15.44 9.39
N PHE A 269 -11.72 15.56 8.53
CA PHE A 269 -11.88 15.90 7.12
C PHE A 269 -11.71 14.67 6.21
N ASP A 270 -12.21 14.77 5.00
CA ASP A 270 -12.11 13.73 3.98
C ASP A 270 -11.03 14.06 2.95
N THR A 271 -9.98 13.24 2.86
CA THR A 271 -8.98 13.39 1.80
C THR A 271 -9.58 13.30 0.39
N ASN A 272 -10.81 12.76 0.27
CA ASN A 272 -11.55 12.76 -0.99
C ASN A 272 -11.80 14.17 -1.53
N PHE A 273 -11.95 15.16 -0.66
CA PHE A 273 -12.00 16.57 -1.09
C PHE A 273 -10.72 16.97 -1.84
N GLY A 274 -9.55 16.61 -1.26
CA GLY A 274 -8.27 16.81 -1.93
C GLY A 274 -8.13 15.99 -3.22
N ALA A 275 -8.79 14.82 -3.32
CA ALA A 275 -8.81 14.03 -4.54
C ALA A 275 -9.66 14.69 -5.64
N ASP A 276 -10.83 15.25 -5.31
CA ASP A 276 -11.63 16.04 -6.26
C ASP A 276 -10.83 17.25 -6.77
N LEU A 277 -10.14 17.95 -5.87
CA LEU A 277 -9.27 19.09 -6.25
C LEU A 277 -8.14 18.64 -7.17
N THR A 278 -7.49 17.51 -6.85
CA THR A 278 -6.42 16.95 -7.71
C THR A 278 -6.95 16.60 -9.10
N VAL A 279 -8.15 16.01 -9.21
CA VAL A 279 -8.75 15.71 -10.53
C VAL A 279 -8.99 16.99 -11.32
N VAL A 280 -9.48 18.04 -10.68
CA VAL A 280 -9.76 19.32 -11.36
C VAL A 280 -8.46 19.94 -11.88
N GLU A 281 -7.40 20.02 -11.06
CA GLU A 281 -6.09 20.56 -11.46
C GLU A 281 -5.42 19.68 -12.51
N GLU A 282 -5.29 18.37 -12.27
CA GLU A 282 -4.57 17.43 -13.15
C GLU A 282 -5.28 17.26 -14.51
N SER A 283 -6.64 17.24 -14.52
CA SER A 283 -7.39 17.21 -15.78
C SER A 283 -7.23 18.51 -16.57
N THR A 284 -7.09 19.65 -15.90
CA THR A 284 -6.80 20.93 -16.58
C THR A 284 -5.41 20.89 -17.19
N GLU A 285 -4.40 20.47 -16.45
CA GLU A 285 -3.04 20.26 -16.96
C GLU A 285 -3.03 19.28 -18.13
N PHE A 286 -3.75 18.17 -18.05
CA PHE A 286 -3.85 17.18 -19.12
C PHE A 286 -4.45 17.76 -20.41
N VAL A 287 -5.58 18.47 -20.30
CA VAL A 287 -6.24 19.09 -21.47
C VAL A 287 -5.36 20.15 -22.12
N GLU A 288 -4.61 20.92 -21.34
CA GLU A 288 -3.65 21.89 -21.87
C GLU A 288 -2.51 21.21 -22.63
N ARG A 289 -1.90 20.14 -22.06
CA ARG A 289 -0.86 19.35 -22.71
C ARG A 289 -1.37 18.69 -23.99
N LEU A 290 -2.60 18.17 -23.97
CA LEU A 290 -3.24 17.55 -25.13
C LEU A 290 -3.44 18.56 -26.27
N ARG A 291 -3.95 19.77 -25.95
CA ARG A 291 -4.16 20.84 -26.93
C ARG A 291 -2.86 21.36 -27.55
N LYS A 292 -1.80 21.46 -26.76
CA LYS A 292 -0.47 21.89 -27.21
C LYS A 292 0.32 20.76 -27.85
N ASN A 293 -0.10 19.52 -27.66
CA ASN A 293 0.64 18.28 -28.01
C ASN A 293 2.08 18.28 -27.45
N GLU A 294 2.21 18.69 -26.17
CA GLU A 294 3.49 18.84 -25.49
C GLU A 294 3.55 18.01 -24.20
N LYS A 295 4.72 17.46 -23.88
CA LYS A 295 4.99 16.69 -22.66
C LYS A 295 4.00 15.53 -22.41
N LEU A 296 3.54 14.90 -23.50
CA LEU A 296 2.73 13.68 -23.42
C LEU A 296 3.64 12.44 -23.42
N PRO A 297 3.27 11.36 -22.70
CA PRO A 297 2.04 11.27 -21.88
C PRO A 297 2.14 12.13 -20.61
N LEU A 298 0.98 12.59 -20.10
CA LEU A 298 0.89 13.01 -18.71
C LEU A 298 0.88 11.76 -17.82
N ILE A 299 1.79 11.67 -16.85
CA ILE A 299 1.84 10.58 -15.88
C ILE A 299 1.38 11.11 -14.52
N THR A 300 0.39 10.46 -13.90
CA THR A 300 -0.19 10.91 -12.63
C THR A 300 0.82 10.94 -11.48
N SER A 301 0.65 11.84 -10.51
CA SER A 301 1.64 12.12 -9.45
C SER A 301 1.20 11.70 -8.03
N CYS A 302 -0.04 11.25 -7.82
CA CYS A 302 -0.62 11.04 -6.49
C CYS A 302 0.04 9.91 -5.66
N SER A 303 0.86 9.04 -6.28
CA SER A 303 1.52 7.89 -5.65
C SER A 303 2.97 8.19 -5.29
N PRO A 304 3.32 8.48 -4.00
CA PRO A 304 4.67 8.88 -3.62
C PRO A 304 5.72 7.78 -3.78
N GLY A 305 5.32 6.51 -3.75
CA GLY A 305 6.22 5.41 -4.06
C GLY A 305 6.62 5.40 -5.55
N TRP A 306 5.71 5.77 -6.45
CA TRP A 306 5.98 5.99 -7.86
C TRP A 306 6.90 7.20 -8.06
N ILE A 307 6.61 8.33 -7.43
CA ILE A 307 7.47 9.53 -7.53
C ILE A 307 8.90 9.23 -7.10
N ASN A 308 9.08 8.56 -5.96
CA ASN A 308 10.42 8.14 -5.52
C ASN A 308 11.10 7.18 -6.49
N PHE A 309 10.33 6.32 -7.15
CA PHE A 309 10.84 5.40 -8.15
C PHE A 309 11.27 6.14 -9.42
N MET A 310 10.45 7.06 -9.91
CA MET A 310 10.73 7.89 -11.08
C MET A 310 11.99 8.73 -10.88
N GLU A 311 12.07 9.47 -9.78
CA GLU A 311 13.22 10.33 -9.44
C GLU A 311 14.56 9.57 -9.40
N ARG A 312 14.53 8.23 -9.13
CA ARG A 312 15.73 7.40 -9.01
C ARG A 312 16.06 6.58 -10.25
N PHE A 313 15.06 6.08 -10.94
CA PHE A 313 15.23 5.09 -11.99
C PHE A 313 14.78 5.56 -13.38
N TYR A 314 13.94 6.60 -13.45
CA TYR A 314 13.39 7.16 -14.69
C TYR A 314 13.36 8.69 -14.66
N PRO A 315 14.47 9.37 -14.35
CA PRO A 315 14.49 10.84 -14.23
C PRO A 315 14.14 11.55 -15.54
N GLU A 316 14.29 10.88 -16.69
CA GLU A 316 13.91 11.39 -18.00
C GLU A 316 12.39 11.63 -18.11
N LEU A 317 11.59 10.96 -17.29
CA LEU A 317 10.13 11.09 -17.28
C LEU A 317 9.62 12.18 -16.33
N ILE A 318 10.50 12.87 -15.60
CA ILE A 318 10.12 14.00 -14.74
C ILE A 318 9.30 15.06 -15.51
N PRO A 319 9.68 15.49 -16.72
CA PRO A 319 8.88 16.47 -17.49
C PRO A 319 7.49 15.98 -17.89
N HIS A 320 7.29 14.67 -17.92
CA HIS A 320 6.03 14.02 -18.28
C HIS A 320 5.11 13.83 -17.07
N THR A 321 5.65 13.87 -15.84
CA THR A 321 4.87 13.69 -14.62
C THR A 321 4.03 14.93 -14.33
N SER A 322 2.81 14.74 -13.86
CA SER A 322 1.94 15.83 -13.39
C SER A 322 2.63 16.62 -12.28
N THR A 323 2.49 17.94 -12.30
CA THR A 323 3.04 18.80 -11.26
C THR A 323 2.15 18.88 -10.03
N CYS A 324 0.93 18.34 -10.07
CA CYS A 324 0.00 18.35 -8.96
C CYS A 324 0.57 17.64 -7.72
N LYS A 325 0.42 18.25 -6.56
CA LYS A 325 0.62 17.57 -5.28
C LYS A 325 -0.43 16.47 -5.12
N SER A 326 -0.16 15.49 -4.26
CA SER A 326 -1.14 14.45 -3.98
C SER A 326 -2.36 14.99 -3.21
N PRO A 327 -3.51 14.29 -3.24
CA PRO A 327 -4.71 14.66 -2.46
C PRO A 327 -4.43 14.94 -0.97
N MET A 328 -3.56 14.13 -0.34
CA MET A 328 -3.14 14.35 1.05
C MET A 328 -2.45 15.71 1.22
N SER A 329 -1.48 15.98 0.37
CA SER A 329 -0.68 17.21 0.46
C SER A 329 -1.51 18.45 0.08
N MET A 330 -2.38 18.37 -0.94
CA MET A 330 -3.30 19.45 -1.29
C MET A 330 -4.22 19.80 -0.13
N LEU A 331 -4.88 18.79 0.48
CA LEU A 331 -5.78 19.06 1.61
C LEU A 331 -5.00 19.59 2.83
N SER A 332 -3.81 19.06 3.14
CA SER A 332 -2.99 19.58 4.23
C SER A 332 -2.59 21.04 4.02
N THR A 333 -2.28 21.42 2.78
CA THR A 333 -2.00 22.82 2.42
C THR A 333 -3.22 23.69 2.68
N LEU A 334 -4.40 23.27 2.25
CA LEU A 334 -5.65 24.02 2.47
C LEU A 334 -6.01 24.10 3.95
N LEU A 335 -5.70 23.09 4.76
CA LEU A 335 -5.94 23.12 6.20
C LEU A 335 -5.10 24.18 6.92
N LYS A 336 -3.86 24.43 6.47
CA LYS A 336 -2.98 25.46 7.04
C LYS A 336 -3.03 26.80 6.29
N THR A 337 -3.89 26.95 5.27
CA THR A 337 -4.12 28.20 4.55
C THR A 337 -5.60 28.58 4.62
N TYR A 338 -6.40 28.13 3.67
CA TYR A 338 -7.83 28.45 3.55
C TYR A 338 -8.65 28.15 4.82
N TYR A 339 -8.53 26.94 5.39
CA TYR A 339 -9.27 26.60 6.60
C TYR A 339 -8.81 27.42 7.82
N ALA A 340 -7.50 27.64 7.97
CA ALA A 340 -6.94 28.46 9.03
C ALA A 340 -7.54 29.87 9.02
N GLU A 341 -7.63 30.49 7.83
CA GLU A 341 -8.22 31.81 7.61
C GLU A 341 -9.72 31.80 7.94
N GLN A 342 -10.48 30.87 7.37
CA GLN A 342 -11.92 30.75 7.60
C GLN A 342 -12.30 30.50 9.06
N ALA A 343 -11.47 29.72 9.77
CA ALA A 343 -11.69 29.40 11.18
C ALA A 343 -11.12 30.47 12.14
N GLY A 344 -10.35 31.43 11.65
CA GLY A 344 -9.64 32.43 12.49
C GLY A 344 -8.59 31.81 13.41
N ILE A 345 -7.96 30.72 12.98
CA ILE A 345 -6.96 29.97 13.75
C ILE A 345 -5.58 30.25 13.18
N ASP A 346 -4.61 30.52 14.06
CA ASP A 346 -3.20 30.62 13.67
C ASP A 346 -2.74 29.30 13.00
N PRO A 347 -2.29 29.34 11.73
CA PRO A 347 -1.85 28.13 11.01
C PRO A 347 -0.76 27.34 11.76
N GLN A 348 0.07 27.99 12.57
CA GLN A 348 1.11 27.33 13.37
C GLN A 348 0.54 26.53 14.55
N LYS A 349 -0.70 26.80 14.94
CA LYS A 349 -1.41 26.04 15.98
C LYS A 349 -2.23 24.89 15.42
N ILE A 350 -2.35 24.74 14.11
CA ILE A 350 -3.03 23.63 13.47
C ILE A 350 -2.05 22.48 13.32
N PHE A 351 -2.36 21.34 13.95
CA PHE A 351 -1.62 20.09 13.80
C PHE A 351 -2.41 19.12 12.91
N VAL A 352 -1.92 18.89 11.70
CA VAL A 352 -2.57 18.09 10.68
C VAL A 352 -2.09 16.65 10.75
N VAL A 353 -3.02 15.73 11.04
CA VAL A 353 -2.80 14.28 11.00
C VAL A 353 -3.44 13.70 9.74
N ALA A 354 -2.70 12.87 8.99
CA ALA A 354 -3.24 12.14 7.85
C ALA A 354 -3.27 10.64 8.14
N ILE A 355 -4.44 9.98 8.00
CA ILE A 355 -4.56 8.52 8.08
C ILE A 355 -4.53 7.97 6.66
N MET A 356 -3.44 7.25 6.33
CA MET A 356 -3.11 6.82 4.98
C MET A 356 -2.87 5.31 4.91
N PRO A 357 -3.22 4.62 3.81
CA PRO A 357 -2.94 3.20 3.62
C PRO A 357 -1.46 2.91 3.30
N CYS A 358 -0.61 3.94 3.29
CA CYS A 358 0.69 3.96 2.63
C CYS A 358 1.79 4.45 3.57
N THR A 359 2.92 3.74 3.62
CA THR A 359 4.10 4.19 4.37
C THR A 359 4.88 5.28 3.62
N ALA A 360 4.88 5.29 2.28
CA ALA A 360 5.55 6.32 1.49
C ALA A 360 4.95 7.73 1.69
N LYS A 361 3.70 7.83 2.16
CA LYS A 361 3.09 9.10 2.55
C LYS A 361 3.77 9.76 3.75
N LYS A 362 4.40 8.98 4.64
CA LYS A 362 5.25 9.53 5.72
C LYS A 362 6.46 10.24 5.14
N TYR A 363 7.12 9.64 4.14
CA TYR A 363 8.24 10.26 3.43
C TYR A 363 7.81 11.49 2.62
N GLU A 364 6.64 11.44 1.97
CA GLU A 364 6.10 12.57 1.22
C GLU A 364 5.88 13.79 2.13
N ALA A 365 5.32 13.59 3.32
CA ALA A 365 5.08 14.67 4.28
C ALA A 365 6.37 15.40 4.71
N ASP A 366 7.48 14.68 4.75
CA ASP A 366 8.79 15.20 5.20
C ASP A 366 9.64 15.78 4.04
N ARG A 367 9.13 15.80 2.80
CA ARG A 367 9.87 16.36 1.65
C ARG A 367 9.97 17.90 1.76
N ALA A 368 11.09 18.46 1.32
CA ALA A 368 11.37 19.89 1.44
C ALA A 368 10.32 20.79 0.75
N GLU A 369 9.79 20.32 -0.38
CA GLU A 369 8.75 21.01 -1.16
C GLU A 369 7.35 20.96 -0.52
N HIS A 370 7.19 20.22 0.58
CA HIS A 370 5.95 20.14 1.37
C HIS A 370 6.05 20.86 2.72
N LEU A 371 7.02 21.76 2.85
CA LEU A 371 7.15 22.62 4.01
C LEU A 371 6.37 23.92 3.83
N THR A 372 5.85 24.42 4.95
CA THR A 372 5.25 25.75 5.03
C THR A 372 6.32 26.86 4.92
N PRO A 373 5.95 28.10 4.63
CA PRO A 373 6.89 29.22 4.61
C PRO A 373 7.66 29.44 5.94
N TRP A 374 7.12 28.93 7.06
CA TRP A 374 7.78 28.99 8.37
C TRP A 374 8.54 27.70 8.73
N GLY A 375 8.76 26.81 7.77
CA GLY A 375 9.70 25.70 7.86
C GLY A 375 9.21 24.43 8.57
N VAL A 376 7.89 24.30 8.82
CA VAL A 376 7.28 23.06 9.31
C VAL A 376 6.48 22.37 8.21
N PRO A 377 6.25 21.04 8.27
CA PRO A 377 5.44 20.35 7.27
C PRO A 377 3.98 20.85 7.23
N TYR A 378 3.37 20.87 6.06
CA TYR A 378 1.91 21.03 5.96
C TYR A 378 1.16 19.87 6.61
N THR A 379 1.69 18.63 6.49
CA THR A 379 1.18 17.44 7.18
C THR A 379 2.12 17.11 8.35
N ASP A 380 1.69 17.32 9.59
CA ASP A 380 2.55 17.17 10.77
C ASP A 380 2.79 15.70 11.16
N ALA A 381 1.82 14.82 10.88
CA ALA A 381 1.98 13.39 11.13
C ALA A 381 1.16 12.55 10.14
N VAL A 382 1.76 11.46 9.66
CA VAL A 382 1.06 10.47 8.83
C VAL A 382 0.99 9.15 9.60
N MET A 383 -0.23 8.69 9.90
CA MET A 383 -0.48 7.37 10.48
C MET A 383 -0.93 6.38 9.39
N THR A 384 -0.44 5.15 9.46
CA THR A 384 -0.98 4.07 8.64
C THR A 384 -2.34 3.60 9.16
N THR A 385 -3.07 2.82 8.35
CA THR A 385 -4.32 2.19 8.81
C THR A 385 -4.10 1.33 10.05
N ARG A 386 -2.98 0.59 10.12
CA ARG A 386 -2.61 -0.23 11.29
C ARG A 386 -2.39 0.61 12.54
N GLU A 387 -1.71 1.75 12.41
CA GLU A 387 -1.50 2.68 13.53
C GLU A 387 -2.82 3.30 14.00
N ALA A 388 -3.72 3.64 13.07
CA ALA A 388 -5.05 4.16 13.40
C ALA A 388 -5.89 3.11 14.15
N VAL A 389 -5.89 1.85 13.70
CA VAL A 389 -6.54 0.73 14.41
C VAL A 389 -5.99 0.59 15.82
N TRP A 390 -4.65 0.65 15.98
CA TRP A 390 -4.01 0.59 17.29
C TRP A 390 -4.44 1.75 18.19
N LEU A 391 -4.41 2.99 17.66
CA LEU A 391 -4.81 4.19 18.39
C LEU A 391 -6.26 4.05 18.91
N LEU A 392 -7.19 3.70 18.03
CA LEU A 392 -8.61 3.55 18.39
C LEU A 392 -8.81 2.47 19.48
N LYS A 393 -8.08 1.35 19.41
CA LYS A 393 -8.10 0.31 20.44
C LYS A 393 -7.54 0.79 21.77
N CYS A 394 -6.45 1.58 21.77
CA CYS A 394 -5.88 2.17 22.98
C CYS A 394 -6.85 3.10 23.71
N PHE A 395 -7.71 3.80 22.98
CA PHE A 395 -8.77 4.65 23.54
C PHE A 395 -10.04 3.85 23.93
N GLY A 396 -10.01 2.52 23.83
CA GLY A 396 -11.14 1.66 24.20
C GLY A 396 -12.38 1.87 23.32
N VAL A 397 -12.21 2.28 22.06
CA VAL A 397 -13.33 2.54 21.15
C VAL A 397 -13.99 1.23 20.75
N ASP A 398 -15.25 1.04 21.14
CA ASP A 398 -16.10 -0.06 20.67
C ASP A 398 -16.62 0.27 19.26
N PHE A 399 -15.79 -0.09 18.26
CA PHE A 399 -16.00 0.30 16.87
C PHE A 399 -17.26 -0.30 16.24
N HIS A 400 -17.70 -1.49 16.71
CA HIS A 400 -18.90 -2.15 16.19
C HIS A 400 -20.18 -1.38 16.52
N ASN A 401 -20.26 -0.82 17.74
CA ASN A 401 -21.44 -0.17 18.27
C ASN A 401 -21.44 1.36 18.11
N LEU A 402 -20.54 1.92 17.27
CA LEU A 402 -20.56 3.34 16.95
C LEU A 402 -21.71 3.66 16.01
N GLU A 403 -22.32 4.83 16.23
CA GLU A 403 -23.18 5.48 15.25
C GLU A 403 -22.35 6.12 14.13
N ASP A 404 -22.92 6.25 12.94
CA ASP A 404 -22.26 6.88 11.82
C ASP A 404 -22.24 8.40 12.02
N GLY A 405 -21.05 9.00 11.90
CA GLY A 405 -20.80 10.43 11.86
C GLY A 405 -20.56 10.93 10.44
N MET A 406 -20.57 12.25 10.27
CA MET A 406 -20.26 12.91 9.01
C MET A 406 -18.94 13.67 9.10
N PHE A 407 -18.20 13.75 8.00
CA PHE A 407 -17.01 14.59 7.87
C PHE A 407 -17.36 16.07 8.06
N ASP A 408 -16.40 16.85 8.53
CA ASP A 408 -16.58 18.28 8.77
C ASP A 408 -16.55 19.06 7.45
N THR A 409 -17.54 19.91 7.23
CA THR A 409 -17.66 20.77 6.04
C THR A 409 -16.86 22.07 6.21
N PRO A 410 -16.48 22.75 5.09
CA PRO A 410 -16.72 22.38 3.70
C PRO A 410 -15.76 21.30 3.15
N LEU A 411 -14.58 21.10 3.76
CA LEU A 411 -13.51 20.22 3.27
C LEU A 411 -13.77 18.71 3.51
N GLY A 412 -15.00 18.33 3.79
CA GLY A 412 -15.48 16.95 3.91
C GLY A 412 -16.52 16.56 2.85
N VAL A 413 -16.88 17.51 1.95
CA VAL A 413 -17.78 17.22 0.82
C VAL A 413 -16.95 16.61 -0.31
N SER A 414 -17.38 15.46 -0.84
CA SER A 414 -16.63 14.77 -1.89
C SER A 414 -17.50 14.03 -2.88
N SER A 415 -17.04 13.94 -4.13
CA SER A 415 -17.70 13.18 -5.19
C SER A 415 -17.41 11.67 -5.11
N GLY A 416 -18.15 10.87 -5.88
CA GLY A 416 -17.88 9.46 -6.10
C GLY A 416 -16.54 9.22 -6.84
N ALA A 417 -16.17 10.13 -7.75
CA ALA A 417 -14.87 10.08 -8.43
C ALA A 417 -13.69 10.05 -7.43
N ALA A 418 -13.79 10.78 -6.33
CA ALA A 418 -12.78 10.77 -5.29
C ALA A 418 -12.73 9.44 -4.50
N ASP A 419 -13.85 8.76 -4.34
CA ASP A 419 -13.89 7.49 -3.62
C ASP A 419 -13.07 6.41 -4.33
N ILE A 420 -13.12 6.36 -5.65
CA ILE A 420 -12.43 5.34 -6.44
C ILE A 420 -10.92 5.53 -6.54
N PHE A 421 -10.35 6.66 -6.08
CA PHE A 421 -8.89 6.89 -6.01
C PHE A 421 -8.12 5.82 -5.24
N GLY A 422 -8.79 5.10 -4.34
CA GLY A 422 -8.17 4.01 -3.59
C GLY A 422 -7.89 2.75 -4.40
N ALA A 423 -8.50 2.58 -5.56
CA ALA A 423 -8.36 1.44 -6.46
C ALA A 423 -7.50 1.77 -7.68
N THR A 424 -6.77 0.79 -8.23
CA THR A 424 -6.04 0.98 -9.49
C THR A 424 -7.01 1.17 -10.66
N GLY A 425 -6.74 2.15 -11.50
CA GLY A 425 -7.63 2.62 -12.56
C GLY A 425 -8.63 3.68 -12.10
N GLY A 426 -8.79 3.86 -10.79
CA GLY A 426 -9.75 4.82 -10.25
C GLY A 426 -9.37 6.28 -10.45
N VAL A 427 -8.07 6.61 -10.36
CA VAL A 427 -7.57 7.96 -10.67
C VAL A 427 -7.78 8.27 -12.15
N MET A 428 -7.45 7.30 -13.02
CA MET A 428 -7.67 7.41 -14.46
C MET A 428 -9.14 7.62 -14.79
N GLU A 429 -10.03 6.81 -14.23
CA GLU A 429 -11.46 6.94 -14.45
C GLU A 429 -11.99 8.30 -13.99
N ALA A 430 -11.59 8.77 -12.81
CA ALA A 430 -11.97 10.08 -12.29
C ALA A 430 -11.48 11.23 -13.22
N ALA A 431 -10.23 11.15 -13.70
CA ALA A 431 -9.66 12.11 -14.63
C ALA A 431 -10.39 12.11 -15.98
N LEU A 432 -10.72 10.92 -16.52
CA LEU A 432 -11.45 10.78 -17.78
C LEU A 432 -12.85 11.37 -17.71
N ARG A 433 -13.58 11.19 -16.59
CA ARG A 433 -14.90 11.79 -16.39
C ARG A 433 -14.84 13.32 -16.54
N THR A 434 -13.85 13.97 -15.94
CA THR A 434 -13.67 15.42 -16.01
C THR A 434 -13.09 15.88 -17.35
N ALA A 435 -12.08 15.16 -17.88
CA ALA A 435 -11.43 15.51 -19.15
C ALA A 435 -12.40 15.43 -20.34
N TYR A 436 -13.31 14.44 -20.36
CA TYR A 436 -14.33 14.33 -21.41
C TYR A 436 -15.14 15.64 -21.55
N GLU A 437 -15.71 16.12 -20.46
CA GLU A 437 -16.55 17.32 -20.49
C GLU A 437 -15.75 18.59 -20.81
N ARG A 438 -14.52 18.68 -20.37
CA ARG A 438 -13.63 19.81 -20.69
C ARG A 438 -13.15 19.83 -22.15
N VAL A 439 -13.04 18.67 -22.78
CA VAL A 439 -12.64 18.56 -24.19
C VAL A 439 -13.84 18.77 -25.11
N THR A 440 -14.98 18.17 -24.78
CA THR A 440 -16.16 18.14 -25.64
C THR A 440 -17.14 19.29 -25.39
N GLY A 441 -17.18 19.83 -24.16
CA GLY A 441 -18.21 20.73 -23.70
C GLY A 441 -19.60 20.06 -23.54
N GLN A 442 -19.64 18.73 -23.58
CA GLN A 442 -20.88 17.93 -23.47
C GLN A 442 -20.85 17.12 -22.17
N GLU A 443 -22.04 16.93 -21.59
CA GLU A 443 -22.19 16.09 -20.39
C GLU A 443 -21.88 14.63 -20.71
N LEU A 444 -21.11 13.98 -19.80
CA LEU A 444 -20.80 12.55 -19.89
C LEU A 444 -21.92 11.74 -19.22
N GLU A 445 -22.71 11.03 -20.03
CA GLU A 445 -23.84 10.21 -19.55
C GLU A 445 -23.36 8.91 -18.89
N ASP A 446 -22.42 8.19 -19.52
CA ASP A 446 -21.85 6.94 -18.97
C ASP A 446 -20.55 7.23 -18.23
N LEU A 447 -20.62 7.17 -16.90
CA LEU A 447 -19.51 7.46 -16.00
C LEU A 447 -18.58 6.24 -15.75
N VAL A 448 -18.84 5.10 -16.39
CA VAL A 448 -18.13 3.84 -16.13
C VAL A 448 -17.14 3.52 -17.24
N PHE A 449 -15.88 3.47 -16.89
CA PHE A 449 -14.79 3.08 -17.81
C PHE A 449 -14.23 1.72 -17.41
N ASP A 450 -14.99 0.64 -17.68
CA ASP A 450 -14.61 -0.74 -17.32
C ASP A 450 -13.23 -1.16 -17.83
N GLN A 451 -12.77 -0.58 -18.95
CA GLN A 451 -11.48 -0.89 -19.58
C GLN A 451 -10.29 -0.51 -18.70
N VAL A 452 -10.45 0.46 -17.77
CA VAL A 452 -9.39 0.87 -16.84
C VAL A 452 -9.55 0.27 -15.44
N ARG A 453 -10.71 -0.36 -15.13
CA ARG A 453 -10.98 -1.05 -13.86
C ARG A 453 -10.27 -2.40 -13.78
N GLY A 454 -10.20 -2.97 -12.59
CA GLY A 454 -9.63 -4.30 -12.33
C GLY A 454 -8.28 -4.22 -11.64
N VAL A 455 -7.76 -5.37 -11.19
CA VAL A 455 -6.51 -5.49 -10.44
C VAL A 455 -5.34 -6.03 -11.27
N GLU A 456 -5.53 -6.18 -12.57
CA GLU A 456 -4.50 -6.62 -13.52
C GLU A 456 -3.31 -5.65 -13.46
N GLY A 457 -2.09 -6.20 -13.56
CA GLY A 457 -0.85 -5.44 -13.36
C GLY A 457 -0.66 -4.31 -14.37
N VAL A 458 -1.02 -4.54 -15.63
CA VAL A 458 -0.99 -3.56 -16.73
C VAL A 458 -2.30 -3.62 -17.49
N LYS A 459 -2.87 -2.45 -17.77
CA LYS A 459 -4.04 -2.28 -18.65
C LYS A 459 -3.75 -1.17 -19.64
N GLU A 460 -4.12 -1.39 -20.87
CA GLU A 460 -3.94 -0.46 -21.97
C GLU A 460 -5.22 -0.40 -22.81
N THR A 461 -5.70 0.78 -23.05
CA THR A 461 -6.92 0.99 -23.83
C THR A 461 -6.89 2.31 -24.59
N SER A 462 -7.80 2.47 -25.54
CA SER A 462 -8.08 3.75 -26.18
C SER A 462 -9.48 4.20 -25.79
N VAL A 463 -9.62 5.46 -25.47
CA VAL A 463 -10.88 6.10 -25.07
C VAL A 463 -11.18 7.24 -26.04
N ASP A 464 -12.41 7.29 -26.54
CA ASP A 464 -12.87 8.39 -27.39
C ASP A 464 -13.45 9.52 -26.50
N LEU A 465 -12.84 10.68 -26.58
CA LEU A 465 -13.31 11.91 -25.96
C LEU A 465 -14.00 12.80 -27.01
N GLY A 466 -15.18 12.36 -27.47
CA GLY A 466 -15.99 13.13 -28.43
C GLY A 466 -15.32 13.35 -29.77
N GLY A 467 -14.72 12.32 -30.36
CA GLY A 467 -13.98 12.34 -31.62
C GLY A 467 -12.46 12.52 -31.48
N THR A 468 -11.96 12.76 -30.26
CA THR A 468 -10.52 12.75 -29.95
C THR A 468 -10.15 11.44 -29.26
N VAL A 469 -9.51 10.51 -29.95
CA VAL A 469 -9.09 9.23 -29.40
C VAL A 469 -7.81 9.40 -28.62
N ILE A 470 -7.85 9.05 -27.32
CA ILE A 470 -6.69 9.06 -26.44
C ILE A 470 -6.25 7.65 -26.05
N ASN A 471 -4.95 7.39 -26.03
CA ASN A 471 -4.37 6.15 -25.57
C ASN A 471 -4.04 6.26 -24.07
N VAL A 472 -4.53 5.30 -23.30
CA VAL A 472 -4.46 5.28 -21.85
C VAL A 472 -3.66 4.08 -21.38
N GLY A 473 -2.78 4.28 -20.39
CA GLY A 473 -2.06 3.23 -19.69
C GLY A 473 -2.36 3.24 -18.20
N VAL A 474 -2.56 2.08 -17.61
CA VAL A 474 -2.70 1.92 -16.14
C VAL A 474 -1.78 0.81 -15.67
N ALA A 475 -0.93 1.10 -14.70
CA ALA A 475 -0.07 0.11 -14.08
C ALA A 475 -0.17 0.13 -12.55
N ASN A 476 -0.15 -1.06 -11.95
CA ASN A 476 -0.06 -1.22 -10.51
C ASN A 476 1.03 -2.25 -10.13
N GLY A 477 1.82 -1.92 -9.09
CA GLY A 477 3.10 -2.56 -8.84
C GLY A 477 4.18 -2.03 -9.79
N LEU A 478 5.32 -1.59 -9.25
CA LEU A 478 6.29 -0.86 -10.07
C LEU A 478 7.06 -1.74 -11.07
N GLN A 479 7.12 -3.06 -10.83
CA GLN A 479 7.63 -3.97 -11.87
C GLN A 479 6.77 -3.95 -13.13
N ASN A 480 5.44 -3.80 -12.96
CA ASN A 480 4.52 -3.64 -14.08
C ASN A 480 4.62 -2.24 -14.71
N ALA A 481 4.82 -1.21 -13.89
CA ALA A 481 5.01 0.15 -14.39
C ALA A 481 6.19 0.25 -15.36
N LYS A 482 7.30 -0.47 -15.12
CA LYS A 482 8.44 -0.52 -16.03
C LYS A 482 8.03 -0.85 -17.47
N ILE A 483 7.05 -1.75 -17.65
CA ILE A 483 6.59 -2.17 -18.98
C ILE A 483 6.06 -0.97 -19.77
N LEU A 484 5.23 -0.12 -19.14
CA LEU A 484 4.70 1.08 -19.79
C LEU A 484 5.79 2.14 -20.00
N LEU A 485 6.64 2.35 -18.99
CA LEU A 485 7.69 3.37 -19.04
C LEU A 485 8.74 3.06 -20.09
N ASP A 486 9.17 1.80 -20.21
CA ASP A 486 10.13 1.37 -21.22
C ASP A 486 9.55 1.52 -22.64
N ARG A 487 8.24 1.27 -22.84
CA ARG A 487 7.55 1.52 -24.11
C ARG A 487 7.47 3.00 -24.46
N VAL A 488 7.27 3.87 -23.46
CA VAL A 488 7.30 5.34 -23.67
C VAL A 488 8.69 5.77 -24.10
N LEU A 489 9.74 5.36 -23.36
CA LEU A 489 11.12 5.77 -23.65
C LEU A 489 11.66 5.21 -24.98
N SER A 490 11.28 3.99 -25.33
CA SER A 490 11.66 3.39 -26.64
C SER A 490 10.87 3.94 -27.83
N GLY A 491 9.79 4.68 -27.58
CA GLY A 491 8.87 5.12 -28.64
C GLY A 491 8.02 4.01 -29.26
N GLU A 492 7.99 2.81 -28.64
CA GLU A 492 7.21 1.65 -29.13
C GLU A 492 5.71 1.96 -29.13
N LYS A 493 5.23 2.69 -28.12
CA LYS A 493 3.83 3.07 -28.01
C LYS A 493 3.66 4.49 -27.50
N GLN A 494 2.75 5.21 -28.10
CA GLN A 494 2.39 6.56 -27.68
C GLN A 494 1.16 6.51 -26.79
N TYR A 495 1.29 7.04 -25.57
CA TYR A 495 0.19 7.26 -24.64
C TYR A 495 -0.07 8.75 -24.49
N HIS A 496 -1.30 9.11 -24.12
CA HIS A 496 -1.67 10.49 -23.79
C HIS A 496 -1.68 10.70 -22.27
N ILE A 497 -2.12 9.67 -21.52
CA ILE A 497 -2.16 9.71 -20.06
C ILE A 497 -1.84 8.32 -19.48
N ILE A 498 -1.08 8.28 -18.38
CA ILE A 498 -0.69 7.05 -17.68
C ILE A 498 -0.96 7.20 -16.18
N GLU A 499 -1.68 6.24 -15.59
CA GLU A 499 -1.79 6.08 -14.15
C GLU A 499 -0.77 5.05 -13.65
N ILE A 500 0.00 5.40 -12.60
CA ILE A 500 0.90 4.48 -11.94
C ILE A 500 0.61 4.41 -10.43
N MET A 501 0.19 3.24 -9.98
CA MET A 501 0.05 2.91 -8.56
C MET A 501 1.21 2.03 -8.11
N ALA A 502 1.98 2.47 -7.10
CA ALA A 502 3.11 1.70 -6.58
C ALA A 502 2.71 0.35 -5.95
N CYS A 503 1.49 0.25 -5.41
CA CYS A 503 1.02 -0.98 -4.77
C CYS A 503 0.17 -1.82 -5.71
N PRO A 504 0.31 -3.18 -5.71
CA PRO A 504 -0.56 -4.07 -6.48
C PRO A 504 -2.04 -3.90 -6.11
N GLY A 505 -2.89 -3.57 -7.09
CA GLY A 505 -4.31 -3.29 -6.85
C GLY A 505 -4.63 -1.86 -6.39
N GLY A 506 -3.62 -1.00 -6.15
CA GLY A 506 -3.78 0.38 -5.71
C GLY A 506 -3.64 0.56 -4.19
N CYS A 507 -4.14 1.69 -3.67
CA CYS A 507 -4.05 2.06 -2.25
C CYS A 507 -4.79 1.08 -1.32
N VAL A 508 -5.78 0.35 -1.82
CA VAL A 508 -6.48 -0.73 -1.07
C VAL A 508 -5.55 -1.87 -0.63
N ALA A 509 -4.39 -2.03 -1.28
CA ALA A 509 -3.32 -2.97 -0.92
C ALA A 509 -2.03 -2.26 -0.47
N GLY A 510 -2.14 -1.04 0.02
CA GLY A 510 -1.03 -0.22 0.48
C GLY A 510 -0.20 -0.84 1.61
N GLY A 511 1.07 -0.41 1.72
CA GLY A 511 2.02 -0.92 2.72
C GLY A 511 1.65 -0.70 4.18
N GLY A 512 0.65 0.14 4.47
CA GLY A 512 0.13 0.44 5.80
C GLY A 512 -1.25 -0.16 6.10
N GLN A 513 -1.83 -0.97 5.21
CA GLN A 513 -3.15 -1.59 5.38
C GLN A 513 -3.16 -2.69 6.47
N PRO A 514 -4.33 -3.00 7.05
CA PRO A 514 -4.46 -4.11 8.01
C PRO A 514 -3.94 -5.43 7.44
N TYR A 515 -3.37 -6.26 8.30
CA TYR A 515 -3.02 -7.63 7.92
C TYR A 515 -4.30 -8.42 7.63
N PRO A 516 -4.33 -9.20 6.53
CA PRO A 516 -5.53 -9.89 6.10
C PRO A 516 -5.97 -10.96 7.11
N PRO A 517 -7.27 -11.32 7.10
CA PRO A 517 -7.77 -12.40 7.93
C PRO A 517 -7.19 -13.76 7.51
N PRO A 518 -7.28 -14.79 8.36
CA PRO A 518 -6.84 -16.14 8.04
C PRO A 518 -7.42 -16.64 6.70
N GLY A 519 -6.57 -17.23 5.87
CA GLY A 519 -6.95 -17.74 4.54
C GLY A 519 -6.73 -16.76 3.38
N MET A 520 -6.37 -15.51 3.67
CA MET A 520 -5.97 -14.50 2.69
C MET A 520 -4.54 -14.01 2.98
N HIS A 521 -3.90 -13.38 2.01
CA HIS A 521 -2.58 -12.78 2.16
C HIS A 521 -2.52 -11.37 1.53
N VAL A 522 -1.50 -10.61 1.86
CA VAL A 522 -1.42 -9.17 1.55
C VAL A 522 -1.36 -8.83 0.05
N LEU A 523 -0.88 -9.74 -0.78
CA LEU A 523 -0.81 -9.57 -2.23
C LEU A 523 -1.96 -10.28 -2.96
N ASP A 524 -2.92 -10.89 -2.24
CA ASP A 524 -4.03 -11.62 -2.82
C ASP A 524 -4.91 -10.70 -3.69
N PRO A 525 -5.00 -10.95 -5.01
CA PRO A 525 -5.85 -10.16 -5.90
C PRO A 525 -7.33 -10.19 -5.48
N LYS A 526 -7.79 -11.27 -4.84
CA LYS A 526 -9.15 -11.37 -4.32
C LYS A 526 -9.40 -10.38 -3.19
N LEU A 527 -8.43 -10.21 -2.28
CA LEU A 527 -8.51 -9.21 -1.20
C LEU A 527 -8.57 -7.80 -1.78
N ALA A 528 -7.70 -7.48 -2.73
CA ALA A 528 -7.67 -6.18 -3.39
C ALA A 528 -9.00 -5.90 -4.13
N ARG A 529 -9.57 -6.89 -4.83
CA ARG A 529 -10.88 -6.76 -5.50
C ARG A 529 -12.01 -6.47 -4.52
N LEU A 530 -12.10 -7.20 -3.40
CA LEU A 530 -13.15 -6.97 -2.39
C LEU A 530 -13.12 -5.54 -1.85
N ARG A 531 -11.92 -5.02 -1.53
CA ARG A 531 -11.74 -3.66 -1.05
C ARG A 531 -12.04 -2.62 -2.12
N ALA A 532 -11.62 -2.85 -3.38
CA ALA A 532 -11.88 -1.96 -4.50
C ALA A 532 -13.38 -1.91 -4.86
N GLN A 533 -14.06 -3.06 -4.88
CA GLN A 533 -15.50 -3.15 -5.13
C GLN A 533 -16.32 -2.31 -4.14
N ALA A 534 -15.89 -2.23 -2.88
CA ALA A 534 -16.53 -1.37 -1.89
C ALA A 534 -16.43 0.12 -2.28
N LEU A 535 -15.29 0.56 -2.80
CA LEU A 535 -15.11 1.95 -3.25
C LEU A 535 -15.97 2.27 -4.49
N TYR A 536 -16.01 1.35 -5.45
CA TYR A 536 -16.89 1.50 -6.62
C TYR A 536 -18.39 1.47 -6.25
N ALA A 537 -18.77 0.67 -5.24
CA ALA A 537 -20.15 0.67 -4.74
C ALA A 537 -20.51 1.99 -4.05
N ILE A 538 -19.57 2.60 -3.31
CA ILE A 538 -19.76 3.93 -2.70
C ILE A 538 -19.93 4.98 -3.80
N ASP A 539 -19.07 5.00 -4.83
CA ASP A 539 -19.20 5.90 -5.99
C ASP A 539 -20.56 5.75 -6.65
N GLY A 540 -20.98 4.51 -6.96
CA GLY A 540 -22.26 4.25 -7.61
C GLY A 540 -23.51 4.66 -6.82
N ALA A 541 -23.39 4.74 -5.50
CA ALA A 541 -24.48 5.16 -4.61
C ALA A 541 -24.57 6.68 -4.40
N LYS A 542 -23.54 7.45 -4.79
CA LYS A 542 -23.56 8.91 -4.68
C LYS A 542 -24.27 9.59 -5.87
N SER A 543 -25.00 10.66 -5.60
CA SER A 543 -25.53 11.55 -6.64
C SER A 543 -24.44 12.40 -7.28
N LEU A 544 -23.50 12.90 -6.47
CA LEU A 544 -22.33 13.65 -6.93
C LEU A 544 -21.22 12.67 -7.31
N ARG A 545 -20.96 12.48 -8.60
CA ARG A 545 -20.01 11.49 -9.11
C ARG A 545 -18.85 12.04 -9.94
N LYS A 546 -18.86 13.34 -10.21
CA LYS A 546 -17.83 14.04 -10.97
C LYS A 546 -17.15 15.08 -10.08
N SER A 547 -15.81 15.15 -10.12
CA SER A 547 -15.03 16.02 -9.24
C SER A 547 -15.27 17.51 -9.52
N HIS A 548 -15.43 17.90 -10.78
CA HIS A 548 -15.65 19.28 -11.19
C HIS A 548 -17.06 19.81 -10.89
N GLU A 549 -18.01 18.92 -10.58
CA GLU A 549 -19.35 19.29 -10.13
C GLU A 549 -19.44 19.42 -8.59
N ASN A 550 -18.33 19.25 -7.85
CA ASN A 550 -18.35 19.39 -6.41
C ASN A 550 -18.51 20.87 -6.00
N PRO A 551 -19.65 21.27 -5.40
CA PRO A 551 -19.94 22.68 -5.09
C PRO A 551 -18.98 23.27 -4.05
N ALA A 552 -18.33 22.43 -3.25
CA ALA A 552 -17.33 22.89 -2.29
C ALA A 552 -15.98 23.19 -2.98
N ILE A 553 -15.67 22.49 -4.09
CA ILE A 553 -14.50 22.79 -4.94
C ILE A 553 -14.77 24.09 -5.74
N GLU A 554 -15.95 24.25 -6.32
CA GLU A 554 -16.32 25.50 -7.02
C GLU A 554 -16.15 26.71 -6.10
N ARG A 555 -16.75 26.64 -4.90
CA ARG A 555 -16.61 27.71 -3.90
C ARG A 555 -15.16 27.97 -3.49
N LEU A 556 -14.32 26.92 -3.36
CA LEU A 556 -12.90 27.09 -3.04
C LEU A 556 -12.17 27.91 -4.11
N TYR A 557 -12.50 27.70 -5.39
CA TYR A 557 -11.94 28.50 -6.48
C TYR A 557 -12.47 29.95 -6.44
N GLU A 558 -13.77 30.14 -6.25
CA GLU A 558 -14.37 31.47 -6.17
C GLU A 558 -13.82 32.29 -5.01
N ASP A 559 -13.72 31.70 -3.82
CA ASP A 559 -13.38 32.39 -2.59
C ASP A 559 -11.87 32.55 -2.38
N PHE A 560 -11.02 31.67 -2.93
CA PHE A 560 -9.62 31.60 -2.56
C PHE A 560 -8.65 31.36 -3.73
N LEU A 561 -8.84 30.30 -4.52
CA LEU A 561 -7.85 29.88 -5.52
C LEU A 561 -7.94 30.62 -6.86
N GLY A 562 -9.07 31.23 -7.17
CA GLY A 562 -9.40 31.88 -8.45
C GLY A 562 -9.84 30.89 -9.53
N ALA A 563 -8.93 30.35 -10.31
CA ALA A 563 -9.24 29.39 -11.37
C ALA A 563 -8.25 28.18 -11.30
N PRO A 564 -8.64 27.03 -11.86
CA PRO A 564 -7.71 25.91 -11.99
C PRO A 564 -6.42 26.31 -12.71
N ASN A 565 -5.28 25.81 -12.25
CA ASN A 565 -3.94 26.18 -12.72
C ASN A 565 -3.61 27.68 -12.61
N SER A 566 -4.28 28.44 -11.73
CA SER A 566 -3.92 29.83 -11.41
C SER A 566 -2.53 29.92 -10.79
N HIS A 567 -1.98 31.14 -10.70
CA HIS A 567 -0.69 31.37 -10.02
C HIS A 567 -0.71 30.86 -8.56
N LEU A 568 -1.81 31.11 -7.83
CA LEU A 568 -1.95 30.64 -6.45
C LEU A 568 -2.09 29.10 -6.38
N CYS A 569 -2.76 28.46 -7.35
CA CYS A 569 -2.78 27.00 -7.45
C CYS A 569 -1.36 26.44 -7.64
N HIS A 570 -0.56 27.03 -8.54
CA HIS A 570 0.81 26.61 -8.76
C HIS A 570 1.68 26.77 -7.51
N GLU A 571 1.49 27.81 -6.72
CA GLU A 571 2.21 28.01 -5.46
C GLU A 571 1.80 26.99 -4.38
N LEU A 572 0.51 26.76 -4.21
CA LEU A 572 -0.01 25.96 -3.09
C LEU A 572 -0.19 24.48 -3.42
N LEU A 573 -0.63 24.15 -4.64
CA LEU A 573 -1.13 22.82 -5.01
C LEU A 573 -0.20 22.05 -5.97
N HIS A 574 0.81 22.72 -6.54
CA HIS A 574 1.75 22.10 -7.45
C HIS A 574 3.15 21.97 -6.82
N THR A 575 3.99 21.14 -7.43
CA THR A 575 5.37 20.88 -6.99
C THR A 575 6.28 20.55 -8.17
N GLN A 576 7.57 20.50 -7.93
CA GLN A 576 8.57 20.08 -8.89
C GLN A 576 9.32 18.86 -8.36
N TYR A 577 9.74 18.00 -9.27
CA TYR A 577 10.50 16.79 -8.94
C TYR A 577 11.91 16.91 -9.48
N GLU A 578 12.87 16.29 -8.78
CA GLU A 578 14.29 16.32 -9.12
C GLU A 578 14.87 14.90 -9.13
N PRO A 579 15.87 14.62 -10.00
CA PRO A 579 16.59 13.35 -9.96
C PRO A 579 17.22 13.12 -8.58
N LYS A 580 17.04 11.91 -8.02
CA LYS A 580 17.62 11.52 -6.75
C LYS A 580 18.62 10.39 -6.92
N TYR A 581 19.82 10.60 -6.46
CA TYR A 581 20.89 9.62 -6.46
C TYR A 581 21.14 9.13 -5.03
N PRO A 582 21.57 7.85 -4.84
CA PRO A 582 22.03 7.39 -3.54
C PRO A 582 23.15 8.30 -3.02
N ARG A 583 23.19 8.55 -1.70
CA ARG A 583 24.27 9.37 -1.11
C ARG A 583 25.65 8.75 -1.45
N GLY A 584 26.54 9.55 -2.00
CA GLY A 584 27.88 9.13 -2.42
C GLY A 584 28.02 8.72 -3.90
N VAL A 585 26.96 8.74 -4.68
CA VAL A 585 26.99 8.60 -6.15
C VAL A 585 26.57 9.95 -6.72
N LYS A 586 27.50 10.71 -7.24
CA LYS A 586 27.25 11.88 -8.09
C LYS A 586 27.65 11.53 -9.52
#